data_63afd33d922c3db78ffde93d8a077c2f
#
_entry.id   63afd33d922c3db78ffde93d8a077c2f
#
_cell.length_a   1.000
_cell.length_b   1.000
_cell.length_c   1.000
_cell.angle_alpha   90.00
_cell.angle_beta   90.00
_cell.angle_gamma   90.00
#
_symmetry.space_group_name_H-M   'P 1'
#
loop_
_entity.id
_entity.type
_entity.pdbx_description
1 polymer ?
#
loop_
_entity_poly.entity_id
_entity_poly.type
_entity_poly.pdbx_seq_one_letter_code
_entity_poly.pdbx_strand_id
1 'polypeptide(L)'
;MKKIHLTILFISFFIAGQAQTKTFIDQPYIEVAGSADTMVTPNEIYIKITISESDTKNKTSVEELERNMFNALKAMGIDVEKNLTTSDISSNFKNYFLRGKNVVKSKEYMLKVKDAVTATNVFIKLEDLGISNSSIDHVDYSDMEGMKNLMRTKAIENAKARAIALTKPLHQEIGPAIYISDNEVYPMRSLERQAKINLYQANSDTAQELPKIDFEKIEVSANINAKFILKP
;
A
#
# COMPACT_ATOMS: atom_id res chain seq x y z
N MET A 1 -67.21 -20.05 -9.25
CA MET A 1 -65.98 -19.29 -9.55
C MET A 1 -65.21 -18.89 -8.30
N LYS A 2 -65.81 -18.34 -7.25
CA LYS A 2 -65.09 -17.96 -5.99
C LYS A 2 -64.32 -19.10 -5.29
N LYS A 3 -64.79 -20.33 -5.35
CA LYS A 3 -64.13 -21.51 -4.73
C LYS A 3 -62.86 -21.92 -5.46
N ILE A 4 -62.77 -21.73 -6.79
CA ILE A 4 -61.60 -22.04 -7.59
C ILE A 4 -60.43 -21.07 -7.31
N HIS A 5 -60.73 -19.77 -7.13
CA HIS A 5 -59.72 -18.79 -6.79
C HIS A 5 -59.13 -19.00 -5.38
N LEU A 6 -59.93 -19.51 -4.44
CA LEU A 6 -59.45 -19.80 -3.08
C LEU A 6 -58.51 -20.98 -3.07
N THR A 7 -58.78 -22.01 -3.92
CA THR A 7 -57.92 -23.20 -4.04
C THR A 7 -56.59 -22.86 -4.69
N ILE A 8 -56.58 -22.02 -5.73
CA ILE A 8 -55.35 -21.53 -6.40
C ILE A 8 -54.51 -20.69 -5.44
N LEU A 9 -55.10 -19.85 -4.63
CA LEU A 9 -54.40 -19.06 -3.62
C LEU A 9 -53.72 -19.93 -2.54
N PHE A 10 -54.37 -21.06 -2.15
CA PHE A 10 -53.84 -21.96 -1.15
C PHE A 10 -52.67 -22.78 -1.69
N ILE A 11 -52.66 -23.16 -2.98
CA ILE A 11 -51.63 -23.91 -3.66
C ILE A 11 -50.38 -23.01 -3.87
N SER A 12 -50.54 -21.68 -4.16
CA SER A 12 -49.44 -20.76 -4.32
C SER A 12 -48.70 -20.50 -2.99
N PHE A 13 -49.36 -20.58 -1.85
CA PHE A 13 -48.73 -20.45 -0.54
C PHE A 13 -47.88 -21.65 -0.14
N PHE A 14 -48.16 -22.85 -0.64
CA PHE A 14 -47.38 -24.07 -0.38
C PHE A 14 -46.10 -24.12 -1.18
N ILE A 15 -46.00 -23.48 -2.35
CA ILE A 15 -44.83 -23.42 -3.20
C ILE A 15 -43.80 -22.43 -2.66
N ALA A 16 -44.22 -21.38 -1.99
CA ALA A 16 -43.33 -20.34 -1.40
C ALA A 16 -42.52 -20.86 -0.18
N GLY A 17 -42.95 -21.97 0.45
CA GLY A 17 -42.28 -22.52 1.64
C GLY A 17 -41.03 -23.39 1.36
N GLN A 18 -40.68 -23.66 0.10
CA GLN A 18 -39.53 -24.53 -0.25
C GLN A 18 -38.24 -23.74 -0.60
N ALA A 19 -38.28 -22.42 -0.50
CA ALA A 19 -37.10 -21.57 -0.74
C ALA A 19 -36.20 -21.45 0.50
N GLN A 20 -36.09 -22.50 1.32
CA GLN A 20 -35.03 -22.55 2.33
C GLN A 20 -33.73 -22.89 1.61
N THR A 21 -32.85 -21.91 1.49
CA THR A 21 -31.48 -22.11 1.06
C THR A 21 -30.85 -23.18 1.96
N LYS A 22 -30.64 -24.38 1.41
CA LYS A 22 -29.85 -25.41 2.08
C LYS A 22 -28.53 -24.78 2.48
N THR A 23 -28.29 -24.71 3.77
CA THR A 23 -26.95 -24.39 4.28
C THR A 23 -26.01 -25.46 3.76
N PHE A 24 -25.00 -25.08 2.99
CA PHE A 24 -24.16 -25.99 2.17
C PHE A 24 -23.34 -27.01 2.98
N ILE A 25 -23.42 -27.02 4.31
CA ILE A 25 -22.59 -27.86 5.17
C ILE A 25 -23.50 -28.68 6.11
N ASP A 26 -23.76 -29.93 5.72
CA ASP A 26 -24.54 -30.90 6.53
C ASP A 26 -23.64 -31.70 7.50
N GLN A 27 -22.36 -31.36 7.65
CA GLN A 27 -21.41 -32.06 8.51
C GLN A 27 -21.03 -31.19 9.73
N PRO A 28 -20.80 -31.81 10.90
CA PRO A 28 -20.26 -31.06 12.04
C PRO A 28 -18.93 -30.43 11.68
N TYR A 29 -18.76 -29.15 11.99
CA TYR A 29 -17.53 -28.43 11.74
C TYR A 29 -17.19 -27.48 12.87
N ILE A 30 -15.91 -27.12 12.94
CA ILE A 30 -15.41 -26.01 13.76
C ILE A 30 -15.02 -24.86 12.86
N GLU A 31 -15.45 -23.66 13.20
CA GLU A 31 -15.05 -22.43 12.53
C GLU A 31 -14.05 -21.67 13.40
N VAL A 32 -12.93 -21.28 12.81
CA VAL A 32 -11.86 -20.57 13.48
C VAL A 32 -11.29 -19.48 12.56
N ALA A 33 -10.82 -18.42 13.20
CA ALA A 33 -10.00 -17.41 12.56
C ALA A 33 -8.53 -17.62 12.93
N GLY A 34 -7.63 -17.40 11.98
CA GLY A 34 -6.20 -17.30 12.20
C GLY A 34 -5.68 -16.00 11.61
N SER A 35 -4.70 -15.40 12.27
CA SER A 35 -4.03 -14.20 11.81
C SER A 35 -2.52 -14.36 11.91
N ALA A 36 -1.81 -13.62 11.07
CA ALA A 36 -0.36 -13.45 11.14
C ALA A 36 -0.01 -12.05 10.64
N ASP A 37 1.02 -11.47 11.21
CA ASP A 37 1.54 -10.18 10.84
C ASP A 37 3.07 -10.14 10.92
N THR A 38 3.67 -9.20 10.21
CA THR A 38 5.10 -8.89 10.27
C THR A 38 5.35 -7.45 9.85
N MET A 39 6.52 -6.93 10.22
CA MET A 39 6.97 -5.60 9.84
C MET A 39 8.11 -5.71 8.85
N VAL A 40 8.00 -5.06 7.69
CA VAL A 40 9.05 -4.99 6.68
C VAL A 40 9.63 -3.58 6.58
N THR A 41 10.95 -3.47 6.40
CA THR A 41 11.58 -2.19 6.12
C THR A 41 11.38 -1.85 4.65
N PRO A 42 10.85 -0.65 4.31
CA PRO A 42 10.71 -0.22 2.92
C PRO A 42 12.06 -0.27 2.19
N ASN A 43 12.04 -0.76 0.96
CA ASN A 43 13.19 -0.77 0.05
C ASN A 43 12.88 -0.15 -1.32
N GLU A 44 11.72 0.49 -1.45
CA GLU A 44 11.33 1.34 -2.56
C GLU A 44 10.77 2.65 -2.00
N ILE A 45 11.47 3.77 -2.29
CA ILE A 45 11.10 5.10 -1.84
C ILE A 45 10.82 5.93 -3.09
N TYR A 46 9.64 6.48 -3.17
CA TYR A 46 9.18 7.27 -4.30
C TYR A 46 9.23 8.76 -3.94
N ILE A 47 10.06 9.50 -4.68
CA ILE A 47 10.27 10.93 -4.51
C ILE A 47 9.58 11.65 -5.66
N LYS A 48 8.61 12.48 -5.32
CA LYS A 48 7.99 13.41 -6.24
C LYS A 48 8.85 14.64 -6.38
N ILE A 49 9.20 15.02 -7.61
CA ILE A 49 10.05 16.17 -7.92
C ILE A 49 9.28 17.05 -8.90
N THR A 50 9.07 18.31 -8.54
CA THR A 50 8.46 19.29 -9.44
C THR A 50 9.49 20.34 -9.82
N ILE A 51 9.78 20.46 -11.10
CA ILE A 51 10.68 21.48 -11.65
C ILE A 51 9.83 22.60 -12.23
N SER A 52 10.10 23.82 -11.81
CA SER A 52 9.40 25.01 -12.31
C SER A 52 10.37 26.17 -12.54
N GLU A 53 10.14 26.92 -13.63
CA GLU A 53 10.89 28.17 -13.90
C GLU A 53 10.71 29.20 -12.79
N SER A 54 9.59 29.15 -12.05
CA SER A 54 9.33 30.03 -10.92
C SER A 54 10.34 29.85 -9.77
N ASP A 55 10.90 28.65 -9.60
CA ASP A 55 11.80 28.33 -8.46
C ASP A 55 13.15 29.04 -8.61
N THR A 56 13.60 29.30 -9.84
CA THR A 56 14.82 30.05 -10.16
C THR A 56 14.55 31.50 -10.52
N LYS A 57 13.35 32.04 -10.21
CA LYS A 57 12.92 33.39 -10.60
C LYS A 57 13.03 33.63 -12.12
N ASN A 58 12.74 32.60 -12.92
CA ASN A 58 12.85 32.56 -14.38
C ASN A 58 14.28 32.80 -14.92
N LYS A 59 15.32 32.49 -14.13
CA LYS A 59 16.70 32.60 -14.57
C LYS A 59 17.19 31.36 -15.30
N THR A 60 16.65 30.21 -14.98
CA THR A 60 17.01 28.90 -15.54
C THR A 60 15.75 28.26 -16.14
N SER A 61 15.84 27.75 -17.36
CA SER A 61 14.71 27.08 -18.00
C SER A 61 14.44 25.69 -17.39
N VAL A 62 13.20 25.20 -17.51
CA VAL A 62 12.85 23.84 -17.07
C VAL A 62 13.74 22.81 -17.74
N GLU A 63 14.03 22.98 -19.03
CA GLU A 63 14.87 22.06 -19.80
C GLU A 63 16.33 22.01 -19.32
N GLU A 64 16.84 23.11 -18.82
CA GLU A 64 18.18 23.18 -18.24
C GLU A 64 18.22 22.56 -16.84
N LEU A 65 17.23 22.85 -16.00
CA LEU A 65 17.08 22.22 -14.68
C LEU A 65 16.92 20.70 -14.81
N GLU A 66 16.11 20.24 -15.75
CA GLU A 66 15.91 18.84 -16.08
C GLU A 66 17.23 18.14 -16.43
N ARG A 67 17.98 18.73 -17.37
CA ARG A 67 19.29 18.18 -17.78
C ARG A 67 20.26 18.12 -16.60
N ASN A 68 20.31 19.17 -15.79
CA ASN A 68 21.20 19.21 -14.61
C ASN A 68 20.79 18.15 -13.58
N MET A 69 19.50 17.97 -13.33
CA MET A 69 18.96 16.92 -12.48
C MET A 69 19.35 15.53 -12.99
N PHE A 70 19.12 15.24 -14.28
CA PHE A 70 19.47 13.93 -14.87
C PHE A 70 20.97 13.63 -14.73
N ASN A 71 21.83 14.61 -15.01
CA ASN A 71 23.28 14.45 -14.86
C ASN A 71 23.67 14.21 -13.40
N ALA A 72 23.09 14.91 -12.47
CA ALA A 72 23.33 14.76 -11.05
C ALA A 72 22.89 13.37 -10.54
N LEU A 73 21.70 12.92 -10.89
CA LEU A 73 21.19 11.59 -10.53
C LEU A 73 22.08 10.47 -11.11
N LYS A 74 22.49 10.59 -12.37
CA LYS A 74 23.43 9.64 -12.99
C LYS A 74 24.79 9.63 -12.29
N ALA A 75 25.32 10.79 -11.88
CA ALA A 75 26.56 10.89 -11.14
C ALA A 75 26.48 10.23 -9.75
N MET A 76 25.29 10.17 -9.16
CA MET A 76 25.02 9.44 -7.90
C MET A 76 24.83 7.92 -8.12
N GLY A 77 24.98 7.41 -9.35
CA GLY A 77 24.80 6.00 -9.68
C GLY A 77 23.31 5.57 -9.82
N ILE A 78 22.40 6.52 -9.93
CA ILE A 78 20.97 6.23 -10.13
C ILE A 78 20.70 6.02 -11.63
N ASP A 79 20.14 4.87 -11.96
CA ASP A 79 19.68 4.57 -13.33
C ASP A 79 18.38 5.34 -13.60
N VAL A 80 18.51 6.51 -14.21
CA VAL A 80 17.36 7.40 -14.48
C VAL A 80 16.39 6.80 -15.50
N GLU A 81 16.84 5.91 -16.39
CA GLU A 81 15.96 5.30 -17.40
C GLU A 81 14.99 4.29 -16.76
N LYS A 82 15.42 3.63 -15.68
CA LYS A 82 14.58 2.67 -14.95
C LYS A 82 13.82 3.28 -13.78
N ASN A 83 14.39 4.27 -13.13
CA ASN A 83 13.92 4.74 -11.83
C ASN A 83 13.29 6.13 -11.86
N LEU A 84 13.37 6.86 -12.97
CA LEU A 84 12.75 8.17 -13.10
C LEU A 84 11.64 8.13 -14.16
N THR A 85 10.44 8.48 -13.77
CA THR A 85 9.28 8.59 -14.66
C THR A 85 8.72 10.00 -14.65
N THR A 86 8.22 10.47 -15.78
CA THR A 86 7.51 11.75 -15.87
C THR A 86 6.07 11.52 -15.49
N SER A 87 5.58 12.22 -14.46
CA SER A 87 4.21 12.09 -13.98
C SER A 87 3.28 13.07 -14.67
N ASP A 88 3.75 14.33 -14.91
CA ASP A 88 2.97 15.36 -15.58
C ASP A 88 3.87 16.40 -16.26
N ILE A 89 3.36 16.97 -17.36
CA ILE A 89 3.95 18.11 -18.04
C ILE A 89 2.87 19.18 -18.18
N SER A 90 3.01 20.26 -17.44
CA SER A 90 2.03 21.34 -17.45
C SER A 90 2.66 22.69 -17.80
N SER A 91 1.87 23.53 -18.47
CA SER A 91 2.24 24.90 -18.78
C SER A 91 1.08 25.82 -18.35
N ASN A 92 1.31 26.57 -17.30
CA ASN A 92 0.31 27.45 -16.69
C ASN A 92 0.56 28.92 -17.05
N PHE A 93 -0.49 29.61 -17.52
CA PHE A 93 -0.46 31.05 -17.72
C PHE A 93 -0.73 31.78 -16.39
N LYS A 94 0.28 32.44 -15.82
CA LYS A 94 0.05 33.38 -14.71
C LYS A 94 -0.22 34.79 -15.28
N ASN A 95 -1.43 35.28 -15.06
CA ASN A 95 -1.81 36.67 -15.37
C ASN A 95 -1.39 37.57 -14.21
N TYR A 96 -0.37 38.43 -14.43
CA TYR A 96 -0.05 39.51 -13.50
C TYR A 96 -0.76 40.78 -13.96
N PHE A 97 -1.55 41.39 -13.07
CA PHE A 97 -2.38 42.59 -13.35
C PHE A 97 -1.59 43.79 -13.91
N LEU A 98 -0.26 43.79 -13.76
CA LEU A 98 0.61 44.92 -14.19
C LEU A 98 1.78 44.53 -15.13
N ARG A 99 1.99 43.23 -15.46
CA ARG A 99 3.20 42.80 -16.22
C ARG A 99 2.98 41.84 -17.37
N GLY A 100 1.77 41.71 -17.90
CA GLY A 100 1.52 40.84 -19.03
C GLY A 100 1.44 39.34 -18.70
N LYS A 101 1.21 38.52 -19.72
CA LYS A 101 1.09 37.05 -19.59
C LYS A 101 2.48 36.42 -19.58
N ASN A 102 2.90 35.86 -18.45
CA ASN A 102 4.06 34.98 -18.40
C ASN A 102 3.59 33.53 -18.40
N VAL A 103 4.12 32.71 -19.31
CA VAL A 103 3.96 31.26 -19.34
C VAL A 103 4.97 30.68 -18.35
N VAL A 104 4.50 30.05 -17.30
CA VAL A 104 5.36 29.31 -16.37
C VAL A 104 5.25 27.84 -16.74
N LYS A 105 6.35 27.26 -17.18
CA LYS A 105 6.45 25.83 -17.45
C LYS A 105 6.77 25.10 -16.14
N SER A 106 6.18 23.92 -15.97
CA SER A 106 6.54 22.99 -14.92
C SER A 106 6.47 21.56 -15.43
N LYS A 107 7.34 20.72 -14.88
CA LYS A 107 7.36 19.28 -15.15
C LYS A 107 7.42 18.54 -13.79
N GLU A 108 6.69 17.44 -13.70
CA GLU A 108 6.65 16.60 -12.52
C GLU A 108 7.25 15.24 -12.83
N TYR A 109 8.08 14.76 -11.91
CA TYR A 109 8.78 13.48 -12.01
C TYR A 109 8.54 12.66 -10.76
N MET A 110 8.54 11.35 -10.93
CA MET A 110 8.59 10.38 -9.85
C MET A 110 9.90 9.62 -9.92
N LEU A 111 10.74 9.77 -8.88
CA LEU A 111 12.02 9.08 -8.76
C LEU A 111 11.90 7.97 -7.74
N LYS A 112 12.28 6.74 -8.13
CA LYS A 112 12.39 5.60 -7.22
C LYS A 112 13.83 5.44 -6.75
N VAL A 113 14.04 5.33 -5.42
CA VAL A 113 15.34 5.01 -4.80
C VAL A 113 15.18 3.88 -3.79
N LYS A 114 16.28 3.26 -3.38
CA LYS A 114 16.26 2.00 -2.61
C LYS A 114 16.23 2.18 -1.10
N ASP A 115 16.76 3.29 -0.59
CA ASP A 115 16.99 3.48 0.84
C ASP A 115 16.95 4.96 1.23
N ALA A 116 16.84 5.20 2.53
CA ALA A 116 16.71 6.54 3.10
C ALA A 116 17.97 7.40 2.90
N VAL A 117 19.15 6.79 2.90
CA VAL A 117 20.42 7.52 2.70
C VAL A 117 20.48 8.07 1.28
N THR A 118 20.15 7.23 0.30
CA THR A 118 20.06 7.64 -1.11
C THR A 118 19.01 8.73 -1.29
N ALA A 119 17.82 8.58 -0.67
CA ALA A 119 16.78 9.60 -0.72
C ALA A 119 17.27 10.94 -0.16
N THR A 120 17.93 10.94 0.99
CA THR A 120 18.49 12.15 1.60
C THR A 120 19.52 12.82 0.68
N ASN A 121 20.44 12.07 0.11
CA ASN A 121 21.44 12.60 -0.80
C ASN A 121 20.80 13.20 -2.06
N VAL A 122 19.70 12.60 -2.55
CA VAL A 122 18.92 13.15 -3.67
C VAL A 122 18.33 14.50 -3.29
N PHE A 123 17.70 14.65 -2.11
CA PHE A 123 17.14 15.92 -1.66
C PHE A 123 18.20 17.02 -1.57
N ILE A 124 19.35 16.72 -0.96
CA ILE A 124 20.48 17.66 -0.88
C ILE A 124 20.91 18.09 -2.28
N LYS A 125 21.02 17.12 -3.20
CA LYS A 125 21.47 17.41 -4.56
C LYS A 125 20.47 18.23 -5.37
N LEU A 126 19.18 17.98 -5.18
CA LEU A 126 18.11 18.77 -5.81
C LEU A 126 18.13 20.23 -5.29
N GLU A 127 18.35 20.41 -3.98
CA GLU A 127 18.47 21.74 -3.37
C GLU A 127 19.66 22.52 -3.95
N ASP A 128 20.83 21.87 -4.09
CA ASP A 128 22.03 22.46 -4.75
C ASP A 128 21.73 22.96 -6.17
N LEU A 129 20.83 22.30 -6.87
CA LEU A 129 20.40 22.66 -8.23
C LEU A 129 19.30 23.72 -8.27
N GLY A 130 18.82 24.15 -7.11
CA GLY A 130 17.70 25.11 -7.00
C GLY A 130 16.33 24.47 -7.26
N ILE A 131 16.22 23.14 -7.16
CA ILE A 131 14.97 22.39 -7.26
C ILE A 131 14.48 22.12 -5.84
N SER A 132 13.68 23.02 -5.29
CA SER A 132 13.22 22.97 -3.90
C SER A 132 11.87 22.30 -3.72
N ASN A 133 11.10 22.09 -4.79
CA ASN A 133 9.78 21.47 -4.72
C ASN A 133 9.88 19.94 -4.93
N SER A 134 10.38 19.27 -3.89
CA SER A 134 10.50 17.81 -3.86
C SER A 134 10.01 17.28 -2.51
N SER A 135 9.40 16.08 -2.53
CA SER A 135 8.86 15.42 -1.34
C SER A 135 8.82 13.91 -1.53
N ILE A 136 8.79 13.16 -0.43
CA ILE A 136 8.47 11.74 -0.50
C ILE A 136 6.98 11.61 -0.78
N ASP A 137 6.65 10.89 -1.86
CA ASP A 137 5.27 10.60 -2.23
C ASP A 137 4.77 9.41 -1.40
N HIS A 138 5.48 8.30 -1.48
CA HIS A 138 5.19 7.10 -0.69
C HIS A 138 6.44 6.21 -0.57
N VAL A 139 6.35 5.21 0.29
CA VAL A 139 7.33 4.14 0.41
C VAL A 139 6.65 2.80 0.18
N ASP A 140 7.39 1.82 -0.36
CA ASP A 140 6.88 0.49 -0.63
C ASP A 140 7.94 -0.59 -0.36
N TYR A 141 7.53 -1.84 -0.44
CA TYR A 141 8.39 -3.00 -0.33
C TYR A 141 8.29 -3.85 -1.60
N SER A 142 9.41 -4.09 -2.26
CA SER A 142 9.46 -4.69 -3.59
C SER A 142 8.86 -6.09 -3.71
N ASP A 143 8.89 -6.89 -2.63
CA ASP A 143 8.27 -8.22 -2.57
C ASP A 143 7.04 -8.25 -1.65
N MET A 144 6.18 -7.24 -1.77
CA MET A 144 4.97 -7.13 -0.95
C MET A 144 4.04 -8.35 -1.12
N GLU A 145 3.86 -8.82 -2.35
CA GLU A 145 3.00 -10.00 -2.60
C GLU A 145 3.59 -11.29 -2.05
N GLY A 146 4.90 -11.49 -2.14
CA GLY A 146 5.58 -12.62 -1.49
C GLY A 146 5.39 -12.60 0.01
N MET A 147 5.52 -11.43 0.63
CA MET A 147 5.33 -11.27 2.07
C MET A 147 3.88 -11.48 2.50
N LYS A 148 2.89 -10.98 1.72
CA LYS A 148 1.47 -11.26 1.96
C LYS A 148 1.17 -12.76 1.89
N ASN A 149 1.71 -13.47 0.89
CA ASN A 149 1.53 -14.90 0.75
C ASN A 149 2.14 -15.68 1.92
N LEU A 150 3.30 -15.23 2.43
CA LEU A 150 3.89 -15.79 3.64
C LEU A 150 2.98 -15.60 4.86
N MET A 151 2.38 -14.41 5.01
CA MET A 151 1.45 -14.14 6.10
C MET A 151 0.15 -14.95 5.96
N ARG A 152 -0.39 -15.13 4.74
CA ARG A 152 -1.54 -16.02 4.49
C ARG A 152 -1.24 -17.46 4.91
N THR A 153 -0.06 -17.96 4.56
CA THR A 153 0.38 -19.31 4.98
C THR A 153 0.43 -19.43 6.50
N LYS A 154 1.05 -18.47 7.18
CA LYS A 154 1.10 -18.47 8.64
C LYS A 154 -0.27 -18.32 9.30
N ALA A 155 -1.14 -17.50 8.72
CA ALA A 155 -2.49 -17.31 9.23
C ALA A 155 -3.33 -18.60 9.18
N ILE A 156 -3.25 -19.37 8.07
CA ILE A 156 -3.97 -20.66 7.98
C ILE A 156 -3.37 -21.72 8.90
N GLU A 157 -2.05 -21.73 9.10
CA GLU A 157 -1.39 -22.60 10.08
C GLU A 157 -1.87 -22.28 11.50
N ASN A 158 -1.97 -21.00 11.86
CA ASN A 158 -2.49 -20.55 13.16
C ASN A 158 -3.97 -20.90 13.33
N ALA A 159 -4.81 -20.75 12.27
CA ALA A 159 -6.20 -21.20 12.31
C ALA A 159 -6.30 -22.71 12.57
N LYS A 160 -5.49 -23.53 11.89
CA LYS A 160 -5.43 -24.98 12.11
C LYS A 160 -4.98 -25.32 13.53
N ALA A 161 -3.92 -24.71 14.01
CA ALA A 161 -3.43 -24.93 15.38
C ALA A 161 -4.49 -24.55 16.43
N ARG A 162 -5.22 -23.47 16.22
CA ARG A 162 -6.34 -23.04 17.08
C ARG A 162 -7.49 -24.05 17.06
N ALA A 163 -7.86 -24.58 15.89
CA ALA A 163 -8.89 -25.60 15.79
C ALA A 163 -8.51 -26.86 16.58
N ILE A 164 -7.27 -27.34 16.44
CA ILE A 164 -6.75 -28.48 17.22
C ILE A 164 -6.81 -28.21 18.72
N ALA A 165 -6.37 -27.02 19.15
CA ALA A 165 -6.37 -26.67 20.57
C ALA A 165 -7.78 -26.63 21.17
N LEU A 166 -8.79 -26.19 20.41
CA LEU A 166 -10.19 -26.12 20.86
C LEU A 166 -10.90 -27.49 20.86
N THR A 167 -10.51 -28.41 19.99
CA THR A 167 -11.15 -29.75 19.90
C THR A 167 -10.54 -30.77 20.83
N LYS A 168 -9.24 -30.62 21.17
CA LYS A 168 -8.52 -31.54 22.03
C LYS A 168 -9.19 -31.82 23.39
N PRO A 169 -9.70 -30.81 24.16
CA PRO A 169 -10.38 -31.05 25.42
C PRO A 169 -11.72 -31.82 25.30
N LEU A 170 -12.28 -31.82 24.08
CA LEU A 170 -13.54 -32.50 23.78
C LEU A 170 -13.31 -33.91 23.23
N HIS A 171 -12.07 -34.37 23.18
CA HIS A 171 -11.66 -35.65 22.58
C HIS A 171 -12.08 -35.78 21.11
N GLN A 172 -12.16 -34.64 20.38
CA GLN A 172 -12.50 -34.60 18.98
C GLN A 172 -11.27 -34.23 18.15
N GLU A 173 -11.23 -34.69 16.92
CA GLU A 173 -10.17 -34.36 15.96
C GLU A 173 -10.72 -33.49 14.83
N ILE A 174 -9.84 -32.69 14.23
CA ILE A 174 -10.18 -31.94 13.03
C ILE A 174 -9.90 -32.79 11.77
N GLY A 175 -10.82 -32.72 10.82
CA GLY A 175 -10.66 -33.27 9.46
C GLY A 175 -10.12 -32.22 8.49
N PRO A 176 -10.34 -32.45 7.18
CA PRO A 176 -9.98 -31.47 6.16
C PRO A 176 -10.75 -30.17 6.31
N ALA A 177 -10.17 -29.10 5.78
CA ALA A 177 -10.87 -27.83 5.65
C ALA A 177 -11.95 -27.95 4.55
N ILE A 178 -13.16 -27.50 4.87
CA ILE A 178 -14.31 -27.44 3.95
C ILE A 178 -14.64 -26.03 3.48
N TYR A 179 -14.02 -25.06 4.10
CA TYR A 179 -14.14 -23.65 3.73
C TYR A 179 -12.90 -22.89 4.17
N ILE A 180 -12.39 -22.05 3.30
CA ILE A 180 -11.30 -21.11 3.60
C ILE A 180 -11.68 -19.79 2.96
N SER A 181 -11.63 -18.71 3.72
CA SER A 181 -11.83 -17.35 3.23
C SER A 181 -10.67 -16.48 3.66
N ASP A 182 -10.04 -15.87 2.68
CA ASP A 182 -9.07 -14.80 2.91
C ASP A 182 -9.86 -13.48 3.04
N ASN A 183 -9.88 -12.95 4.25
CA ASN A 183 -10.45 -11.63 4.51
C ASN A 183 -9.36 -10.58 4.28
N GLU A 184 -8.95 -10.40 3.02
CA GLU A 184 -8.11 -9.27 2.67
C GLU A 184 -8.84 -7.98 3.06
N VAL A 185 -8.51 -7.46 4.21
CA VAL A 185 -8.72 -6.04 4.48
C VAL A 185 -7.66 -5.34 3.64
N TYR A 186 -8.02 -4.94 2.42
CA TYR A 186 -7.19 -3.97 1.71
C TYR A 186 -7.06 -2.78 2.66
N PRO A 187 -5.86 -2.48 3.17
CA PRO A 187 -5.71 -1.21 3.84
C PRO A 187 -6.16 -0.21 2.78
N MET A 188 -7.27 0.48 3.03
CA MET A 188 -7.59 1.68 2.26
C MET A 188 -6.27 2.41 2.23
N ARG A 189 -5.67 2.60 1.04
CA ARG A 189 -4.54 3.50 0.89
C ARG A 189 -5.00 4.79 1.54
N SER A 190 -4.70 4.95 2.80
CA SER A 190 -4.82 6.25 3.42
C SER A 190 -3.86 7.09 2.60
N LEU A 191 -4.43 8.02 1.82
CA LEU A 191 -3.71 9.04 1.06
C LEU A 191 -2.78 9.89 1.95
N GLU A 192 -2.66 9.54 3.21
CA GLU A 192 -1.89 10.21 4.26
C GLU A 192 -0.93 9.27 5.01
N ARG A 193 -0.27 8.34 4.33
CA ARG A 193 1.00 7.87 4.89
C ARG A 193 2.07 8.91 4.58
N GLN A 194 1.94 10.06 5.22
CA GLN A 194 3.08 10.97 5.37
C GLN A 194 4.17 10.16 6.05
N ALA A 195 5.29 9.96 5.35
CA ALA A 195 6.48 9.40 5.95
C ALA A 195 6.83 10.26 7.18
N LYS A 196 6.57 9.76 8.37
CA LYS A 196 7.06 10.39 9.59
C LYS A 196 8.56 10.18 9.61
N ILE A 197 9.29 11.21 9.22
CA ILE A 197 10.73 11.25 9.36
C ILE A 197 11.01 11.40 10.85
N ASN A 198 11.42 10.35 11.51
CA ASN A 198 11.90 10.40 12.88
C ASN A 198 13.32 11.00 12.86
N LEU A 199 13.42 12.30 12.99
CA LEU A 199 14.69 12.98 13.26
C LEU A 199 15.10 12.64 14.70
N TYR A 200 15.97 11.65 14.86
CA TYR A 200 16.68 11.48 16.11
C TYR A 200 17.69 12.62 16.23
N GLN A 201 17.40 13.62 17.09
CA GLN A 201 18.40 14.58 17.51
C GLN A 201 19.49 13.83 18.27
N ALA A 202 20.61 13.58 17.60
CA ALA A 202 21.82 13.17 18.27
C ALA A 202 22.41 14.40 18.98
N ASN A 203 22.19 14.49 20.29
CA ASN A 203 23.03 15.31 21.16
C ASN A 203 24.37 14.62 21.27
N SER A 204 25.37 15.04 20.51
CA SER A 204 26.76 14.80 20.85
C SER A 204 27.69 15.67 20.01
N ASP A 205 28.48 16.48 20.69
CA ASP A 205 29.75 17.02 20.21
C ASP A 205 30.59 15.87 19.68
N THR A 206 30.79 15.80 18.39
CA THR A 206 31.92 15.28 17.61
C THR A 206 31.44 14.68 16.28
N ALA A 207 32.01 15.20 15.19
CA ALA A 207 31.91 14.72 13.79
C ALA A 207 30.48 14.65 13.23
N GLN A 208 30.22 15.43 12.18
CA GLN A 208 28.99 15.43 11.38
C GLN A 208 28.72 14.07 10.72
N GLU A 209 28.24 13.11 11.50
CA GLU A 209 27.49 12.00 10.94
C GLU A 209 26.09 12.55 10.61
N LEU A 210 25.70 12.45 9.33
CA LEU A 210 24.34 12.76 8.90
C LEU A 210 23.36 11.98 9.78
N PRO A 211 22.28 12.60 10.25
CA PRO A 211 21.29 11.90 11.08
C PRO A 211 20.82 10.66 10.33
N LYS A 212 20.84 9.51 11.01
CA LYS A 212 20.35 8.25 10.46
C LYS A 212 18.84 8.38 10.27
N ILE A 213 18.42 8.72 9.07
CA ILE A 213 17.02 8.79 8.67
C ILE A 213 16.58 7.37 8.37
N ASP A 214 15.56 6.90 9.06
CA ASP A 214 14.94 5.59 8.81
C ASP A 214 13.45 5.79 8.56
N PHE A 215 12.87 5.00 7.67
CA PHE A 215 11.44 5.05 7.41
C PHE A 215 10.69 4.12 8.37
N GLU A 216 9.46 4.49 8.68
CA GLU A 216 8.56 3.61 9.43
C GLU A 216 8.36 2.30 8.66
N LYS A 217 8.44 1.18 9.38
CA LYS A 217 8.23 -0.14 8.80
C LYS A 217 6.78 -0.30 8.35
N ILE A 218 6.61 -1.04 7.26
CA ILE A 218 5.29 -1.38 6.71
C ILE A 218 4.81 -2.65 7.39
N GLU A 219 3.63 -2.60 7.99
CA GLU A 219 2.95 -3.78 8.51
C GLU A 219 2.32 -4.57 7.36
N VAL A 220 2.59 -5.88 7.34
CA VAL A 220 1.97 -6.83 6.43
C VAL A 220 1.22 -7.86 7.26
N SER A 221 -0.10 -7.91 7.12
CA SER A 221 -0.95 -8.82 7.89
C SER A 221 -1.87 -9.64 6.99
N ALA A 222 -2.28 -10.81 7.48
CA ALA A 222 -3.30 -11.65 6.86
C ALA A 222 -4.27 -12.18 7.91
N ASN A 223 -5.55 -12.27 7.54
CA ASN A 223 -6.62 -12.81 8.38
C ASN A 223 -7.41 -13.84 7.57
N ILE A 224 -7.41 -15.08 8.04
CA ILE A 224 -8.05 -16.22 7.37
C ILE A 224 -9.15 -16.76 8.27
N ASN A 225 -10.34 -16.97 7.72
CA ASN A 225 -11.37 -17.79 8.33
C ASN A 225 -11.38 -19.17 7.70
N ALA A 226 -11.44 -20.22 8.52
CA ALA A 226 -11.47 -21.60 8.05
C ALA A 226 -12.50 -22.43 8.82
N LYS A 227 -13.15 -23.35 8.10
CA LYS A 227 -14.03 -24.38 8.67
C LYS A 227 -13.41 -25.74 8.46
N PHE A 228 -13.21 -26.49 9.54
CA PHE A 228 -12.69 -27.84 9.52
C PHE A 228 -13.79 -28.82 9.94
N ILE A 229 -13.88 -29.97 9.28
CA ILE A 229 -14.76 -31.03 9.71
C ILE A 229 -14.37 -31.48 11.12
N LEU A 230 -15.37 -31.72 11.98
CA LEU A 230 -15.16 -32.39 13.26
C LEU A 230 -15.29 -33.91 13.07
N LYS A 231 -14.31 -34.62 13.59
CA LYS A 231 -14.33 -36.08 13.70
C LYS A 231 -14.56 -36.44 15.15
N PRO A 232 -15.43 -37.45 15.43
CA PRO A 232 -15.63 -37.97 16.79
C PRO A 232 -14.37 -38.54 17.36
#